data_b2506e55288b8578b83ee0d92621faaa
#
_entry.id   b2506e55288b8578b83ee0d92621faaa
#
_cell.length_a   1.000
_cell.length_b   1.000
_cell.length_c   1.000
_cell.angle_alpha   90.00
_cell.angle_beta   90.00
_cell.angle_gamma   90.00
#
_symmetry.space_group_name_H-M   'P 1'
#
loop_
_entity.id
_entity.type
_entity.pdbx_description
1 polymer ?
#
loop_
_entity_poly.entity_id
_entity_poly.type
_entity_poly.pdbx_seq_one_letter_code
_entity_poly.pdbx_strand_id
1 'polypeptide(L)'
;MNLEKNVVFLGWITEPEKSLILKKSDLFVMTPTTVGESVEGFGMAYIDASFHGVASIGSDSGGVSDAISDNETGIICESGNQKMITEKILYLLENKKLRESMGANGKLRANEKYAWDKKVIEYLDASN
;
A
#
# COMPACT_ATOMS: atom_id res chain seq x y z
N MET A 1 -17.25 -21.60 3.40
CA MET A 1 -17.29 -20.70 2.23
C MET A 1 -16.23 -21.15 1.24
N ASN A 2 -16.61 -21.47 0.02
CA ASN A 2 -15.67 -21.93 -1.00
C ASN A 2 -15.24 -20.75 -1.88
N LEU A 3 -14.06 -20.19 -1.60
CA LEU A 3 -13.49 -19.04 -2.30
C LEU A 3 -12.34 -19.43 -3.26
N GLU A 4 -12.08 -20.70 -3.45
CA GLU A 4 -10.94 -21.19 -4.25
C GLU A 4 -10.90 -20.60 -5.66
N LYS A 5 -12.07 -20.34 -6.25
CA LYS A 5 -12.19 -19.74 -7.59
C LYS A 5 -11.96 -18.22 -7.58
N ASN A 6 -11.96 -17.61 -6.41
CA ASN A 6 -11.88 -16.14 -6.23
C ASN A 6 -10.53 -15.70 -5.72
N VAL A 7 -9.66 -16.63 -5.32
CA VAL A 7 -8.33 -16.33 -4.76
C VAL A 7 -7.27 -17.04 -5.60
N VAL A 8 -6.25 -16.28 -5.99
CA VAL A 8 -5.12 -16.81 -6.75
C VAL A 8 -3.83 -16.57 -5.96
N PHE A 9 -3.11 -17.65 -5.67
CA PHE A 9 -1.78 -17.57 -5.04
C PHE A 9 -0.73 -17.51 -6.14
N LEU A 10 -0.03 -16.39 -6.22
CA LEU A 10 0.94 -16.15 -7.30
C LEU A 10 2.36 -16.66 -6.98
N GLY A 11 2.65 -16.90 -5.71
CA GLY A 11 4.02 -17.25 -5.29
C GLY A 11 5.01 -16.12 -5.59
N TRP A 12 6.22 -16.48 -5.97
CA TRP A 12 7.22 -15.52 -6.39
C TRP A 12 6.92 -14.96 -7.77
N ILE A 13 6.91 -13.64 -7.88
CA ILE A 13 6.68 -12.93 -9.15
C ILE A 13 7.84 -11.98 -9.43
N THR A 14 8.06 -11.68 -10.70
CA THR A 14 9.07 -10.70 -11.13
C THR A 14 8.58 -9.28 -10.91
N GLU A 15 9.49 -8.30 -10.94
CA GLU A 15 9.11 -6.88 -10.85
C GLU A 15 8.16 -6.44 -11.98
N PRO A 16 8.36 -6.83 -13.26
CA PRO A 16 7.40 -6.53 -14.32
C PRO A 16 6.00 -7.11 -14.08
N GLU A 17 5.93 -8.34 -13.56
CA GLU A 17 4.66 -9.00 -13.24
C GLU A 17 3.96 -8.28 -12.10
N LYS A 18 4.69 -7.89 -11.05
CA LYS A 18 4.16 -7.11 -9.92
C LYS A 18 3.59 -5.77 -10.41
N SER A 19 4.34 -5.07 -11.23
CA SER A 19 3.91 -3.79 -11.82
C SER A 19 2.59 -3.94 -12.61
N LEU A 20 2.49 -4.98 -13.44
CA LEU A 20 1.30 -5.26 -14.21
C LEU A 20 0.08 -5.56 -13.33
N ILE A 21 0.27 -6.37 -12.29
CA ILE A 21 -0.78 -6.72 -11.34
C ILE A 21 -1.25 -5.47 -10.59
N LEU A 22 -0.34 -4.65 -10.08
CA LEU A 22 -0.68 -3.42 -9.37
C LEU A 22 -1.46 -2.46 -10.27
N LYS A 23 -1.05 -2.27 -11.51
CA LYS A 23 -1.77 -1.42 -12.48
C LYS A 23 -3.22 -1.83 -12.70
N LYS A 24 -3.53 -3.11 -12.56
CA LYS A 24 -4.87 -3.66 -12.75
C LYS A 24 -5.64 -3.86 -11.45
N SER A 25 -5.02 -3.59 -10.32
CA SER A 25 -5.64 -3.77 -9.02
C SER A 25 -6.53 -2.58 -8.66
N ASP A 26 -7.65 -2.88 -8.04
CA ASP A 26 -8.56 -1.87 -7.49
C ASP A 26 -8.12 -1.39 -6.11
N LEU A 27 -7.47 -2.26 -5.36
CA LEU A 27 -7.08 -2.00 -3.97
C LEU A 27 -5.88 -2.87 -3.59
N PHE A 28 -4.96 -2.31 -2.84
CA PHE A 28 -3.86 -3.04 -2.23
C PHE A 28 -4.12 -3.21 -0.73
N VAL A 29 -4.04 -4.43 -0.23
CA VAL A 29 -4.30 -4.73 1.18
C VAL A 29 -3.13 -5.51 1.77
N MET A 30 -2.51 -4.95 2.79
CA MET A 30 -1.49 -5.64 3.57
C MET A 30 -1.61 -5.16 5.01
N THR A 31 -2.00 -6.05 5.90
CA THR A 31 -2.31 -5.70 7.29
C THR A 31 -1.42 -6.48 8.25
N PRO A 32 -0.11 -6.14 8.30
CA PRO A 32 0.80 -6.84 9.19
C PRO A 32 0.42 -6.66 10.65
N THR A 33 0.73 -7.68 11.45
CA THR A 33 0.65 -7.62 12.90
C THR A 33 2.05 -7.78 13.48
N THR A 34 2.36 -7.06 14.54
CA THR A 34 3.62 -7.25 15.25
C THR A 34 3.55 -8.55 16.06
N VAL A 35 4.47 -9.47 15.80
CA VAL A 35 4.59 -10.73 16.54
C VAL A 35 6.00 -10.76 17.15
N GLY A 36 6.08 -10.71 18.46
CA GLY A 36 7.35 -10.67 19.17
C GLY A 36 8.15 -9.42 18.78
N GLU A 37 9.39 -9.63 18.32
CA GLU A 37 10.29 -8.55 17.85
C GLU A 37 10.15 -8.25 16.35
N SER A 38 9.30 -8.98 15.64
CA SER A 38 9.08 -8.79 14.21
C SER A 38 8.14 -7.62 13.97
N VAL A 39 8.65 -6.59 13.33
CA VAL A 39 7.90 -5.36 13.01
C VAL A 39 8.04 -5.09 11.52
N GLU A 40 6.95 -4.72 10.85
CA GLU A 40 7.01 -4.21 9.48
C GLU A 40 7.90 -2.97 9.46
N GLY A 41 8.87 -2.94 8.55
CA GLY A 41 9.77 -1.80 8.40
C GLY A 41 9.06 -0.60 7.78
N PHE A 42 9.61 -0.07 6.68
CA PHE A 42 9.08 1.13 6.04
C PHE A 42 7.82 0.89 5.19
N GLY A 43 7.53 -0.36 4.84
CA GLY A 43 6.36 -0.70 4.03
C GLY A 43 6.51 -0.37 2.55
N MET A 44 7.61 -0.79 1.94
CA MET A 44 7.90 -0.55 0.52
C MET A 44 6.81 -1.04 -0.42
N ALA A 45 6.07 -2.08 -0.05
CA ALA A 45 4.97 -2.59 -0.86
C ALA A 45 3.84 -1.56 -1.01
N TYR A 46 3.56 -0.77 0.02
CA TYR A 46 2.59 0.33 -0.07
C TYR A 46 3.07 1.44 -1.00
N ILE A 47 4.37 1.73 -0.98
CA ILE A 47 4.97 2.71 -1.89
C ILE A 47 4.87 2.25 -3.33
N ASP A 48 5.13 0.96 -3.59
CA ASP A 48 4.95 0.36 -4.93
C ASP A 48 3.51 0.50 -5.41
N ALA A 49 2.53 0.18 -4.55
CA ALA A 49 1.12 0.37 -4.86
C ALA A 49 0.80 1.84 -5.17
N SER A 50 1.34 2.75 -4.39
CA SER A 50 1.17 4.20 -4.58
C SER A 50 1.71 4.67 -5.91
N PHE A 51 2.89 4.25 -6.34
CA PHE A 51 3.44 4.58 -7.66
C PHE A 51 2.52 4.16 -8.81
N HIS A 52 1.72 3.12 -8.59
CA HIS A 52 0.76 2.63 -9.59
C HIS A 52 -0.64 3.23 -9.43
N GLY A 53 -0.81 4.18 -8.51
CA GLY A 53 -2.09 4.85 -8.30
C GLY A 53 -3.14 3.98 -7.61
N VAL A 54 -2.71 3.01 -6.82
CA VAL A 54 -3.58 2.08 -6.10
C VAL A 54 -3.69 2.49 -4.64
N ALA A 55 -4.92 2.70 -4.17
CA ALA A 55 -5.18 2.97 -2.76
C ALA A 55 -4.84 1.76 -1.91
N SER A 56 -4.32 1.99 -0.72
CA SER A 56 -3.88 0.92 0.18
C SER A 56 -4.69 0.86 1.47
N ILE A 57 -4.85 -0.35 1.99
CA ILE A 57 -5.28 -0.59 3.36
C ILE A 57 -4.11 -1.23 4.11
N GLY A 58 -3.69 -0.61 5.18
CA GLY A 58 -2.66 -1.10 6.07
C GLY A 58 -3.15 -1.22 7.50
N SER A 59 -2.28 -1.67 8.40
CA SER A 59 -2.53 -1.71 9.83
C SER A 59 -1.56 -0.78 10.56
N ASP A 60 -1.90 -0.38 11.77
CA ASP A 60 -1.09 0.50 12.62
C ASP A 60 0.10 -0.23 13.25
N SER A 61 0.86 -0.94 12.44
CA SER A 61 2.01 -1.74 12.84
C SER A 61 3.28 -1.24 12.15
N GLY A 62 4.36 -1.08 12.89
CA GLY A 62 5.65 -0.68 12.37
C GLY A 62 5.63 0.66 11.62
N GLY A 63 6.30 0.71 10.47
CA GLY A 63 6.45 1.91 9.65
C GLY A 63 5.32 2.18 8.65
N VAL A 64 4.18 1.55 8.79
CA VAL A 64 3.04 1.70 7.84
C VAL A 64 2.56 3.15 7.76
N SER A 65 2.54 3.87 8.89
CA SER A 65 2.14 5.28 8.94
C SER A 65 3.07 6.22 8.17
N ASP A 66 4.28 5.80 7.88
CA ASP A 66 5.21 6.56 7.04
C ASP A 66 4.92 6.35 5.55
N ALA A 67 4.40 5.17 5.20
CA ALA A 67 4.06 4.81 3.83
C ALA A 67 2.65 5.23 3.42
N ILE A 68 1.68 5.18 4.33
CA ILE A 68 0.28 5.55 4.09
C ILE A 68 -0.05 6.81 4.88
N SER A 69 -0.55 7.84 4.21
CA SER A 69 -1.20 8.98 4.85
C SER A 69 -2.67 8.62 5.06
N ASP A 70 -3.05 8.39 6.32
CA ASP A 70 -4.38 7.86 6.66
C ASP A 70 -5.51 8.76 6.18
N ASN A 71 -6.49 8.18 5.55
CA ASN A 71 -7.65 8.84 4.91
C ASN A 71 -7.29 9.76 3.72
N GLU A 72 -6.04 9.86 3.33
CA GLU A 72 -5.59 10.65 2.18
C GLU A 72 -5.10 9.76 1.02
N THR A 73 -4.22 8.82 1.31
CA THR A 73 -3.64 7.90 0.31
C THR A 73 -4.06 6.45 0.51
N GLY A 74 -4.80 6.18 1.56
CA GLY A 74 -5.27 4.87 1.95
C GLY A 74 -5.91 4.93 3.33
N ILE A 75 -6.13 3.78 3.92
CA ILE A 75 -6.72 3.67 5.27
C ILE A 75 -5.82 2.81 6.15
N ILE A 76 -5.56 3.29 7.36
CA ILE A 76 -4.85 2.53 8.38
C ILE A 76 -5.88 1.98 9.36
N CYS A 77 -5.88 0.66 9.52
CA CYS A 77 -6.76 -0.05 10.46
C CYS A 77 -6.01 -0.43 11.72
N GLU A 78 -6.74 -0.68 12.80
CA GLU A 78 -6.18 -1.26 13.99
C GLU A 78 -5.61 -2.66 13.69
N SER A 79 -4.37 -2.90 14.09
CA SER A 79 -3.69 -4.18 13.88
C SER A 79 -4.47 -5.35 14.53
N GLY A 80 -4.72 -6.40 13.75
CA GLY A 80 -5.47 -7.57 14.20
C GLY A 80 -6.99 -7.39 14.23
N ASN A 81 -7.51 -6.20 13.97
CA ASN A 81 -8.96 -5.95 13.94
C ASN A 81 -9.55 -6.37 12.59
N GLN A 82 -9.82 -7.65 12.44
CA GLN A 82 -10.31 -8.23 11.19
C GLN A 82 -11.66 -7.63 10.76
N LYS A 83 -12.54 -7.33 11.72
CA LYS A 83 -13.83 -6.70 11.43
C LYS A 83 -13.65 -5.33 10.79
N MET A 84 -12.82 -4.49 11.37
CA MET A 84 -12.50 -3.15 10.83
C MET A 84 -11.87 -3.25 9.45
N ILE A 85 -10.91 -4.15 9.26
CA ILE A 85 -10.24 -4.38 7.97
C ILE A 85 -11.26 -4.75 6.89
N THR A 86 -12.14 -5.70 7.18
CA THR A 86 -13.20 -6.13 6.25
C THR A 86 -14.14 -4.96 5.90
N GLU A 87 -14.59 -4.21 6.89
CA GLU A 87 -15.46 -3.05 6.69
C GLU A 87 -14.79 -1.99 5.79
N LYS A 88 -13.50 -1.72 5.99
CA LYS A 88 -12.78 -0.73 5.19
C LYS A 88 -12.49 -1.20 3.77
N ILE A 89 -12.24 -2.49 3.57
CA ILE A 89 -12.13 -3.08 2.22
C ILE A 89 -13.45 -2.87 1.47
N LEU A 90 -14.57 -3.28 2.06
CA LEU A 90 -15.89 -3.11 1.43
C LEU A 90 -16.21 -1.64 1.17
N TYR A 91 -15.92 -0.77 2.13
CA TYR A 91 -16.13 0.67 2.01
C TYR A 91 -15.40 1.25 0.79
N LEU A 92 -14.12 0.93 0.61
CA LEU A 92 -13.36 1.43 -0.54
C LEU A 92 -13.77 0.77 -1.86
N LEU A 93 -14.14 -0.52 -1.85
CA LEU A 93 -14.62 -1.19 -3.06
C LEU A 93 -15.96 -0.61 -3.54
N GLU A 94 -16.84 -0.22 -2.62
CA GLU A 94 -18.13 0.40 -2.92
C GLU A 94 -18.04 1.88 -3.30
N ASN A 95 -16.95 2.56 -2.94
CA ASN A 95 -16.73 3.98 -3.20
C ASN A 95 -15.59 4.20 -4.21
N LYS A 96 -15.90 3.95 -5.48
CA LYS A 96 -14.92 4.05 -6.57
C LYS A 96 -14.24 5.42 -6.64
N LYS A 97 -15.00 6.51 -6.54
CA LYS A 97 -14.44 7.87 -6.61
C LYS A 97 -13.45 8.14 -5.48
N LEU A 98 -13.77 7.74 -4.26
CA LEU A 98 -12.88 7.89 -3.11
C LEU A 98 -11.62 7.04 -3.29
N ARG A 99 -11.78 5.80 -3.70
CA ARG A 99 -10.68 4.88 -3.94
C ARG A 99 -9.71 5.42 -5.01
N GLU A 100 -10.25 5.90 -6.11
CA GLU A 100 -9.45 6.50 -7.19
C GLU A 100 -8.77 7.80 -6.75
N SER A 101 -9.43 8.62 -5.96
CA SER A 101 -8.87 9.85 -5.40
C SER A 101 -7.70 9.53 -4.45
N MET A 102 -7.87 8.55 -3.58
CA MET A 102 -6.79 8.08 -2.69
C MET A 102 -5.61 7.53 -3.48
N GLY A 103 -5.87 6.76 -4.53
CA GLY A 103 -4.84 6.23 -5.42
C GLY A 103 -4.05 7.34 -6.12
N ALA A 104 -4.75 8.35 -6.63
CA ALA A 104 -4.13 9.51 -7.27
C ALA A 104 -3.28 10.32 -6.27
N ASN A 105 -3.79 10.55 -5.08
CA ASN A 105 -3.04 11.22 -4.01
C ASN A 105 -1.79 10.43 -3.62
N GLY A 106 -1.91 9.12 -3.53
CA GLY A 106 -0.79 8.22 -3.25
C GLY A 106 0.29 8.31 -4.33
N LYS A 107 -0.11 8.30 -5.58
CA LYS A 107 0.82 8.43 -6.71
C LYS A 107 1.57 9.77 -6.70
N LEU A 108 0.85 10.85 -6.46
CA LEU A 108 1.45 12.18 -6.35
C LEU A 108 2.47 12.23 -5.21
N ARG A 109 2.07 11.78 -4.03
CA ARG A 109 2.95 11.73 -2.85
C ARG A 109 4.18 10.85 -3.09
N ALA A 110 4.00 9.68 -3.71
CA ALA A 110 5.11 8.78 -4.02
C ALA A 110 6.12 9.41 -4.99
N ASN A 111 5.63 10.06 -6.03
CA ASN A 111 6.49 10.75 -7.00
C ASN A 111 7.21 11.95 -6.38
N GLU A 112 6.60 12.67 -5.46
CA GLU A 112 7.22 13.81 -4.79
C GLU A 112 8.24 13.39 -3.73
N LYS A 113 7.94 12.35 -2.97
CA LYS A 113 8.69 11.99 -1.76
C LYS A 113 9.66 10.82 -1.95
N TYR A 114 9.31 9.86 -2.80
CA TYR A 114 10.02 8.57 -2.90
C TYR A 114 10.58 8.25 -4.28
N ALA A 115 10.42 9.11 -5.27
CA ALA A 115 10.97 8.88 -6.61
C ALA A 115 12.49 8.72 -6.53
N TRP A 116 13.01 7.70 -7.20
CA TRP A 116 14.43 7.37 -7.16
C TRP A 116 15.31 8.56 -7.54
N ASP A 117 14.92 9.31 -8.55
CA ASP A 117 15.66 10.49 -9.03
C ASP A 117 15.86 11.53 -7.91
N LYS A 118 14.81 11.80 -7.14
CA LYS A 118 14.88 12.72 -6.01
C LYS A 118 15.78 12.19 -4.89
N LYS A 119 15.69 10.90 -4.61
CA LYS A 119 16.54 10.25 -3.58
C LYS A 119 18.00 10.28 -3.96
N VAL A 120 18.31 10.08 -5.23
CA VAL A 120 19.69 10.17 -5.73
C VAL A 120 20.21 11.60 -5.57
N ILE A 121 19.43 12.60 -5.93
CA ILE A 121 19.81 14.03 -5.79
C ILE A 121 20.04 14.37 -4.33
N GLU A 122 19.11 14.02 -3.42
CA GLU A 122 19.26 14.25 -1.97
C GLU A 122 20.55 13.60 -1.44
N TYR A 123 20.83 12.37 -1.87
CA TYR A 123 22.05 11.66 -1.47
C TYR A 123 23.31 12.37 -1.95
N LEU A 124 23.35 12.81 -3.20
CA LEU A 124 24.48 13.53 -3.78
C LEU A 124 24.70 14.87 -3.09
N ASP A 125 23.63 15.61 -2.82
CA ASP A 125 23.70 16.90 -2.09
C ASP A 125 24.22 16.71 -0.66
N ALA A 126 23.78 15.68 0.03
CA ALA A 126 24.25 15.34 1.38
C ALA A 126 25.72 14.90 1.41
N SER A 127 26.27 14.43 0.28
CA SER A 127 27.66 13.94 0.16
C SER A 127 28.66 15.06 -0.16
N ASN A 128 28.18 16.23 -0.48
CA ASN A 128 28.97 17.44 -0.72
C ASN A 128 28.98 18.33 0.53
#